data_8a2bde87633ca1b0e657fd6b7c7c9530
#
_entry.id   8a2bde87633ca1b0e657fd6b7c7c9530
#
_cell.length_a   1.000
_cell.length_b   1.000
_cell.length_c   1.000
_cell.angle_alpha   90.00
_cell.angle_beta   90.00
_cell.angle_gamma   90.00
#
_symmetry.space_group_name_H-M   'P 1'
#
loop_
_entity.id
_entity.type
_entity.pdbx_description
1 polymer ?
#
loop_
_entity_poly.entity_id
_entity_poly.type
_entity_poly.pdbx_seq_one_letter_code
_entity_poly.pdbx_strand_id
1 'polypeptide(L)'
;DRHKVWMAEQGLLQMVRTGDLNYKQALSASMGISTGVPVRSDDALRQSKTSIIVFTSLVCRAAIEGGLSPEEAYALGDSYIQSAENAKTLDDLEPLGLMMYDDFVRRVHKCRTNPYLSQQVQKCVDYIEMNLDKKIRAADMAALVGYTEYYLTHKFKEETGLSVTDYIKFVKIERAKVLLKSTDQTVQDIATALSFSTRNYFSRIFQEVTGQTPMEYREK
;
A
#
# COMPACT_ATOMS: atom_id res chain seq x y z
N ASP A 1 -5.24 11.16 -19.85
CA ASP A 1 -3.78 11.29 -19.89
C ASP A 1 -3.13 9.94 -19.50
N ARG A 2 -2.47 9.27 -20.46
CA ARG A 2 -1.87 7.93 -20.27
C ARG A 2 -0.77 7.93 -19.21
N HIS A 3 -0.06 9.04 -19.04
CA HIS A 3 0.99 9.16 -18.03
C HIS A 3 0.40 9.08 -16.61
N LYS A 4 -0.72 9.74 -16.35
CA LYS A 4 -1.42 9.68 -15.04
C LYS A 4 -1.92 8.27 -14.73
N VAL A 5 -2.45 7.59 -15.73
CA VAL A 5 -2.86 6.18 -15.60
C VAL A 5 -1.68 5.30 -15.21
N TRP A 6 -0.55 5.45 -15.91
CA TRP A 6 0.67 4.70 -15.62
C TRP A 6 1.21 4.99 -14.20
N MET A 7 1.23 6.26 -13.79
CA MET A 7 1.66 6.64 -12.44
C MET A 7 0.79 6.01 -11.35
N ALA A 8 -0.55 6.06 -11.51
CA ALA A 8 -1.48 5.46 -10.58
C ALA A 8 -1.31 3.94 -10.50
N GLU A 9 -1.15 3.28 -11.66
CA GLU A 9 -0.87 1.84 -11.74
C GLU A 9 0.43 1.49 -11.02
N GLN A 10 1.54 2.22 -11.27
CA GLN A 10 2.81 1.98 -10.58
C GLN A 10 2.68 2.17 -9.07
N GLY A 11 1.90 3.14 -8.61
CA GLY A 11 1.62 3.33 -7.19
C GLY A 11 0.91 2.13 -6.58
N LEU A 12 -0.12 1.60 -7.23
CA LEU A 12 -0.83 0.40 -6.77
C LEU A 12 0.09 -0.84 -6.78
N LEU A 13 0.85 -1.05 -7.84
CA LEU A 13 1.78 -2.19 -7.93
C LEU A 13 2.87 -2.10 -6.85
N GLN A 14 3.35 -0.89 -6.53
CA GLN A 14 4.31 -0.70 -5.44
C GLN A 14 3.71 -1.06 -4.07
N MET A 15 2.44 -0.76 -3.82
CA MET A 15 1.75 -1.17 -2.60
C MET A 15 1.64 -2.70 -2.48
N VAL A 16 1.41 -3.39 -3.59
CA VAL A 16 1.44 -4.86 -3.62
C VAL A 16 2.83 -5.36 -3.28
N ARG A 17 3.90 -4.84 -3.93
CA ARG A 17 5.30 -5.23 -3.67
C ARG A 17 5.69 -5.07 -2.20
N THR A 18 5.18 -4.06 -1.54
CA THR A 18 5.50 -3.77 -0.14
C THR A 18 4.53 -4.40 0.85
N GLY A 19 3.41 -4.94 0.39
CA GLY A 19 2.35 -5.44 1.26
C GLY A 19 1.71 -4.31 2.09
N ASP A 20 1.57 -3.11 1.51
CA ASP A 20 1.09 -1.91 2.19
C ASP A 20 -0.42 -1.99 2.45
N LEU A 21 -0.82 -2.24 3.69
CA LEU A 21 -2.22 -2.37 4.10
C LEU A 21 -3.02 -1.06 4.01
N ASN A 22 -2.35 0.08 3.77
CA ASN A 22 -3.00 1.39 3.64
C ASN A 22 -3.44 1.72 2.19
N TYR A 23 -3.66 0.70 1.38
CA TYR A 23 -3.98 0.82 -0.05
C TYR A 23 -5.37 1.37 -0.37
N LYS A 24 -6.32 1.32 0.58
CA LYS A 24 -7.74 1.61 0.29
C LYS A 24 -7.99 3.00 -0.30
N GLN A 25 -7.31 4.02 0.23
CA GLN A 25 -7.43 5.39 -0.29
C GLN A 25 -6.88 5.53 -1.70
N ALA A 26 -5.72 4.92 -1.98
CA ALA A 26 -5.11 4.95 -3.30
C ALA A 26 -5.94 4.16 -4.32
N LEU A 27 -6.50 3.02 -3.91
CA LEU A 27 -7.37 2.20 -4.74
C LEU A 27 -8.66 2.96 -5.09
N SER A 28 -9.30 3.62 -4.12
CA SER A 28 -10.49 4.44 -4.35
C SER A 28 -10.21 5.62 -5.29
N ALA A 29 -9.07 6.28 -5.13
CA ALA A 29 -8.65 7.38 -6.00
C ALA A 29 -8.37 6.91 -7.44
N SER A 30 -7.87 5.70 -7.62
CA SER A 30 -7.56 5.12 -8.94
C SER A 30 -8.77 4.57 -9.68
N MET A 31 -9.87 4.23 -8.99
CA MET A 31 -11.11 3.75 -9.62
C MET A 31 -11.75 4.77 -10.57
N GLY A 32 -11.52 6.05 -10.36
CA GLY A 32 -11.92 7.13 -11.28
C GLY A 32 -10.98 7.33 -12.47
N ILE A 33 -9.82 6.67 -12.47
CA ILE A 33 -8.82 6.75 -13.53
C ILE A 33 -8.99 5.51 -14.40
N SER A 34 -9.09 5.69 -15.73
CA SER A 34 -9.17 4.56 -16.67
C SER A 34 -8.09 3.51 -16.38
N THR A 35 -8.43 2.24 -16.46
CA THR A 35 -7.53 1.10 -16.18
C THR A 35 -6.33 0.97 -17.13
N GLY A 36 -6.04 1.96 -17.95
CA GLY A 36 -4.97 1.91 -18.96
C GLY A 36 -5.27 0.97 -20.14
N VAL A 37 -6.29 0.12 -20.02
CA VAL A 37 -6.74 -0.76 -21.08
C VAL A 37 -7.62 0.06 -22.03
N PRO A 38 -7.22 0.22 -23.31
CA PRO A 38 -8.03 0.98 -24.27
C PRO A 38 -9.40 0.32 -24.43
N VAL A 39 -10.44 1.16 -24.54
CA VAL A 39 -11.78 0.66 -24.89
C VAL A 39 -11.71 0.03 -26.28
N ARG A 40 -11.93 -1.28 -26.34
CA ARG A 40 -11.83 -2.10 -27.57
C ARG A 40 -13.13 -2.79 -27.92
N SER A 41 -14.15 -2.63 -27.10
CA SER A 41 -15.44 -3.27 -27.27
C SER A 41 -16.54 -2.34 -26.80
N ASP A 42 -17.63 -2.30 -27.53
CA ASP A 42 -18.89 -1.65 -27.11
C ASP A 42 -19.57 -2.46 -25.99
N ASP A 43 -19.12 -3.69 -25.73
CA ASP A 43 -19.56 -4.54 -24.64
C ASP A 43 -18.79 -4.18 -23.34
N ALA A 44 -19.48 -3.51 -22.43
CA ALA A 44 -18.94 -3.07 -21.15
C ALA A 44 -18.49 -4.26 -20.27
N LEU A 45 -19.21 -5.38 -20.30
CA LEU A 45 -18.85 -6.57 -19.54
C LEU A 45 -17.52 -7.16 -20.04
N ARG A 46 -17.37 -7.31 -21.35
CA ARG A 46 -16.13 -7.79 -21.95
C ARG A 46 -14.95 -6.86 -21.65
N GLN A 47 -15.17 -5.55 -21.74
CA GLN A 47 -14.15 -4.56 -21.42
C GLN A 47 -13.70 -4.66 -19.96
N SER A 48 -14.65 -4.79 -19.03
CA SER A 48 -14.35 -4.91 -17.59
C SER A 48 -13.63 -6.22 -17.26
N LYS A 49 -14.03 -7.35 -17.85
CA LYS A 49 -13.31 -8.62 -17.73
C LYS A 49 -11.85 -8.48 -18.17
N THR A 50 -11.63 -7.93 -19.35
CA THR A 50 -10.26 -7.71 -19.88
C THR A 50 -9.43 -6.85 -18.93
N SER A 51 -10.00 -5.79 -18.38
CA SER A 51 -9.32 -4.91 -17.43
C SER A 51 -8.89 -5.64 -16.16
N ILE A 52 -9.78 -6.44 -15.58
CA ILE A 52 -9.48 -7.24 -14.36
C ILE A 52 -8.40 -8.27 -14.67
N ILE A 53 -8.48 -8.99 -15.76
CA ILE A 53 -7.51 -10.03 -16.14
C ILE A 53 -6.11 -9.43 -16.33
N VAL A 54 -6.00 -8.32 -17.07
CA VAL A 54 -4.73 -7.63 -17.29
C VAL A 54 -4.16 -7.13 -15.94
N PHE A 55 -5.00 -6.49 -15.13
CA PHE A 55 -4.55 -5.98 -13.83
C PHE A 55 -4.14 -7.10 -12.86
N THR A 56 -4.90 -8.22 -12.83
CA THR A 56 -4.53 -9.40 -12.03
C THR A 56 -3.15 -9.93 -12.41
N SER A 57 -2.83 -9.98 -13.71
CA SER A 57 -1.52 -10.42 -14.17
C SER A 57 -0.38 -9.52 -13.71
N LEU A 58 -0.60 -8.20 -13.68
CA LEU A 58 0.38 -7.22 -13.18
C LEU A 58 0.55 -7.34 -11.66
N VAL A 59 -0.56 -7.44 -10.93
CA VAL A 59 -0.57 -7.61 -9.47
C VAL A 59 0.13 -8.90 -9.05
N CYS A 60 -0.11 -10.00 -9.77
CA CYS A 60 0.55 -11.27 -9.53
C CYS A 60 2.07 -11.15 -9.61
N ARG A 61 2.60 -10.49 -10.64
CA ARG A 61 4.05 -10.25 -10.78
C ARG A 61 4.60 -9.35 -9.68
N ALA A 62 3.89 -8.28 -9.34
CA ALA A 62 4.27 -7.39 -8.25
C ALA A 62 4.31 -8.13 -6.90
N ALA A 63 3.38 -9.07 -6.68
CA ALA A 63 3.35 -9.91 -5.48
C ALA A 63 4.56 -10.85 -5.39
N ILE A 64 4.97 -11.45 -6.51
CA ILE A 64 6.19 -12.28 -6.58
C ILE A 64 7.43 -11.42 -6.25
N GLU A 65 7.54 -10.23 -6.83
CA GLU A 65 8.60 -9.27 -6.52
C GLU A 65 8.57 -8.87 -5.03
N GLY A 66 7.40 -8.87 -4.40
CA GLY A 66 7.18 -8.61 -2.98
C GLY A 66 7.51 -9.76 -2.05
N GLY A 67 7.81 -10.96 -2.59
CA GLY A 67 8.24 -12.13 -1.81
C GLY A 67 7.21 -13.26 -1.72
N LEU A 68 6.04 -13.14 -2.38
CA LEU A 68 5.12 -14.26 -2.51
C LEU A 68 5.73 -15.32 -3.46
N SER A 69 5.57 -16.61 -3.14
CA SER A 69 6.09 -17.63 -4.04
C SER A 69 5.40 -17.60 -5.40
N PRO A 70 6.12 -17.86 -6.51
CA PRO A 70 5.50 -17.91 -7.84
C PRO A 70 4.32 -18.88 -7.92
N GLU A 71 4.44 -20.04 -7.27
CA GLU A 71 3.41 -21.07 -7.25
C GLU A 71 2.11 -20.56 -6.61
N GLU A 72 2.23 -19.88 -5.45
CA GLU A 72 1.08 -19.31 -4.75
C GLU A 72 0.50 -18.12 -5.53
N ALA A 73 1.35 -17.25 -6.04
CA ALA A 73 0.93 -16.07 -6.78
C ALA A 73 0.18 -16.43 -8.07
N TYR A 74 0.69 -17.38 -8.86
CA TYR A 74 0.02 -17.81 -10.09
C TYR A 74 -1.27 -18.57 -9.79
N ALA A 75 -1.29 -19.48 -8.82
CA ALA A 75 -2.51 -20.19 -8.45
C ALA A 75 -3.63 -19.24 -8.00
N LEU A 76 -3.29 -18.22 -7.22
CA LEU A 76 -4.22 -17.18 -6.80
C LEU A 76 -4.69 -16.34 -7.99
N GLY A 77 -3.78 -15.91 -8.86
CA GLY A 77 -4.08 -15.14 -10.07
C GLY A 77 -5.02 -15.91 -11.00
N ASP A 78 -4.73 -17.17 -11.26
CA ASP A 78 -5.57 -18.04 -12.11
C ASP A 78 -6.99 -18.18 -11.54
N SER A 79 -7.13 -18.32 -10.21
CA SER A 79 -8.44 -18.38 -9.56
C SER A 79 -9.27 -17.10 -9.81
N TYR A 80 -8.65 -15.91 -9.68
CA TYR A 80 -9.31 -14.64 -9.94
C TYR A 80 -9.62 -14.43 -11.43
N ILE A 81 -8.72 -14.80 -12.32
CA ILE A 81 -8.93 -14.76 -13.78
C ILE A 81 -10.11 -15.66 -14.15
N GLN A 82 -10.14 -16.91 -13.63
CA GLN A 82 -11.25 -17.81 -13.88
C GLN A 82 -12.58 -17.27 -13.36
N SER A 83 -12.56 -16.62 -12.21
CA SER A 83 -13.77 -15.97 -11.63
C SER A 83 -14.24 -14.82 -12.52
N ALA A 84 -13.32 -14.00 -13.05
CA ALA A 84 -13.64 -12.92 -13.97
C ALA A 84 -14.21 -13.44 -15.29
N GLU A 85 -13.65 -14.52 -15.84
CA GLU A 85 -14.18 -15.15 -17.07
C GLU A 85 -15.59 -15.69 -16.87
N ASN A 86 -15.90 -16.28 -15.71
CA ASN A 86 -17.19 -16.85 -15.38
C ASN A 86 -18.26 -15.81 -15.03
N ALA A 87 -17.89 -14.56 -14.72
CA ALA A 87 -18.82 -13.49 -14.40
C ALA A 87 -19.80 -13.24 -15.57
N LYS A 88 -21.06 -13.05 -15.24
CA LYS A 88 -22.12 -12.84 -16.24
C LYS A 88 -22.63 -11.41 -16.30
N THR A 89 -22.37 -10.64 -15.25
CA THR A 89 -22.81 -9.25 -15.11
C THR A 89 -21.66 -8.35 -14.63
N LEU A 90 -21.82 -7.03 -14.75
CA LEU A 90 -20.89 -6.06 -14.19
C LEU A 90 -20.87 -6.13 -12.66
N ASP A 91 -22.02 -6.40 -12.04
CA ASP A 91 -22.17 -6.52 -10.59
C ASP A 91 -21.37 -7.70 -10.02
N ASP A 92 -21.16 -8.77 -10.81
CA ASP A 92 -20.30 -9.89 -10.43
C ASP A 92 -18.82 -9.47 -10.41
N LEU A 93 -18.43 -8.52 -11.27
CA LEU A 93 -17.04 -8.10 -11.45
C LEU A 93 -16.60 -7.01 -10.47
N GLU A 94 -17.51 -6.13 -10.05
CA GLU A 94 -17.18 -4.98 -9.20
C GLU A 94 -16.45 -5.38 -7.90
N PRO A 95 -16.97 -6.35 -7.10
CA PRO A 95 -16.27 -6.78 -5.88
C PRO A 95 -15.00 -7.58 -6.17
N LEU A 96 -14.92 -8.25 -7.33
CA LEU A 96 -13.84 -9.18 -7.66
C LEU A 96 -12.47 -8.49 -7.74
N GLY A 97 -12.41 -7.32 -8.37
CA GLY A 97 -11.18 -6.54 -8.47
C GLY A 97 -10.65 -6.07 -7.12
N LEU A 98 -11.55 -5.66 -6.24
CA LEU A 98 -11.21 -5.26 -4.88
C LEU A 98 -10.71 -6.43 -4.03
N MET A 99 -11.42 -7.57 -4.10
CA MET A 99 -11.05 -8.79 -3.38
C MET A 99 -9.70 -9.34 -3.84
N MET A 100 -9.47 -9.37 -5.15
CA MET A 100 -8.20 -9.79 -5.74
C MET A 100 -7.05 -8.94 -5.19
N TYR A 101 -7.18 -7.62 -5.27
CA TYR A 101 -6.12 -6.72 -4.84
C TYR A 101 -5.86 -6.83 -3.32
N ASP A 102 -6.91 -6.87 -2.48
CA ASP A 102 -6.79 -7.06 -1.03
C ASP A 102 -6.07 -8.36 -0.68
N ASP A 103 -6.43 -9.47 -1.33
CA ASP A 103 -5.86 -10.78 -1.06
C ASP A 103 -4.36 -10.82 -1.38
N PHE A 104 -3.94 -10.29 -2.53
CA PHE A 104 -2.53 -10.20 -2.88
C PHE A 104 -1.73 -9.32 -1.92
N VAL A 105 -2.23 -8.12 -1.59
CA VAL A 105 -1.56 -7.22 -0.64
C VAL A 105 -1.38 -7.88 0.71
N ARG A 106 -2.42 -8.53 1.26
CA ARG A 106 -2.36 -9.21 2.57
C ARG A 106 -1.40 -10.39 2.57
N ARG A 107 -1.36 -11.17 1.49
CA ARG A 107 -0.42 -12.29 1.38
C ARG A 107 1.02 -11.82 1.34
N VAL A 108 1.32 -10.79 0.53
CA VAL A 108 2.65 -10.19 0.50
C VAL A 108 3.00 -9.60 1.88
N HIS A 109 2.08 -8.89 2.52
CA HIS A 109 2.27 -8.37 3.87
C HIS A 109 2.65 -9.49 4.85
N LYS A 110 1.91 -10.60 4.82
CA LYS A 110 2.20 -11.79 5.65
C LYS A 110 3.57 -12.40 5.34
N CYS A 111 3.98 -12.47 4.08
CA CYS A 111 5.31 -12.97 3.70
C CYS A 111 6.44 -12.06 4.18
N ARG A 112 6.18 -10.75 4.22
CA ARG A 112 7.14 -9.73 4.66
C ARG A 112 7.14 -9.51 6.18
N THR A 113 6.14 -10.05 6.87
CA THR A 113 6.09 -10.01 8.34
C THR A 113 7.35 -10.64 8.91
N ASN A 114 8.07 -9.87 9.74
CA ASN A 114 9.32 -10.35 10.33
C ASN A 114 9.02 -11.50 11.31
N PRO A 115 9.49 -12.74 11.04
CA PRO A 115 9.22 -13.88 11.91
C PRO A 115 9.85 -13.74 13.31
N TYR A 116 10.75 -12.77 13.48
CA TYR A 116 11.40 -12.48 14.77
C TYR A 116 10.61 -11.49 15.64
N LEU A 117 9.52 -10.89 15.11
CA LEU A 117 8.65 -10.05 15.91
C LEU A 117 7.66 -10.88 16.71
N SER A 118 7.50 -10.53 17.98
CA SER A 118 6.41 -11.08 18.79
C SER A 118 5.05 -10.65 18.24
N GLN A 119 4.02 -11.44 18.48
CA GLN A 119 2.67 -11.17 18.01
C GLN A 119 2.17 -9.76 18.43
N GLN A 120 2.54 -9.30 19.62
CA GLN A 120 2.15 -8.00 20.14
C GLN A 120 2.86 -6.85 19.42
N VAL A 121 4.17 -7.00 19.16
CA VAL A 121 4.93 -6.01 18.39
C VAL A 121 4.45 -5.97 16.95
N GLN A 122 4.16 -7.13 16.35
CA GLN A 122 3.58 -7.19 15.01
C GLN A 122 2.23 -6.46 14.93
N LYS A 123 1.34 -6.63 15.92
CA LYS A 123 0.08 -5.87 15.97
C LYS A 123 0.30 -4.35 16.04
N CYS A 124 1.36 -3.91 16.73
CA CYS A 124 1.70 -2.49 16.76
C CYS A 124 2.23 -2.00 15.42
N VAL A 125 3.05 -2.80 14.73
CA VAL A 125 3.54 -2.51 13.37
C VAL A 125 2.36 -2.38 12.41
N ASP A 126 1.46 -3.36 12.39
CA ASP A 126 0.26 -3.35 11.54
C ASP A 126 -0.64 -2.13 11.85
N TYR A 127 -0.79 -1.80 13.14
CA TYR A 127 -1.55 -0.61 13.56
C TYR A 127 -0.93 0.69 13.03
N ILE A 128 0.39 0.83 13.08
CA ILE A 128 1.10 1.98 12.51
C ILE A 128 0.84 2.07 11.02
N GLU A 129 1.05 0.98 10.27
CA GLU A 129 0.91 0.95 8.82
C GLU A 129 -0.52 1.25 8.35
N MET A 130 -1.53 0.83 9.11
CA MET A 130 -2.94 1.07 8.80
C MET A 130 -3.46 2.47 9.19
N ASN A 131 -2.70 3.27 9.96
CA ASN A 131 -3.17 4.54 10.51
C ASN A 131 -2.22 5.72 10.22
N LEU A 132 -1.52 5.70 9.08
CA LEU A 132 -0.54 6.74 8.72
C LEU A 132 -1.16 8.13 8.54
N ASP A 133 -2.46 8.19 8.27
CA ASP A 133 -3.28 9.40 8.16
C ASP A 133 -3.64 10.02 9.53
N LYS A 134 -3.27 9.37 10.62
CA LYS A 134 -3.61 9.79 11.99
C LYS A 134 -2.36 10.12 12.82
N LYS A 135 -2.61 10.82 13.92
CA LYS A 135 -1.59 10.99 14.96
C LYS A 135 -1.52 9.73 15.82
N ILE A 136 -0.47 8.94 15.64
CA ILE A 136 -0.24 7.69 16.37
C ILE A 136 0.54 7.98 17.65
N ARG A 137 0.13 7.41 18.78
CA ARG A 137 0.79 7.51 20.07
C ARG A 137 1.17 6.14 20.60
N ALA A 138 2.30 6.05 21.30
CA ALA A 138 2.72 4.81 21.94
C ALA A 138 1.70 4.30 22.97
N ALA A 139 1.01 5.22 23.68
CA ALA A 139 -0.04 4.88 24.63
C ALA A 139 -1.22 4.12 23.98
N ASP A 140 -1.64 4.55 22.78
CA ASP A 140 -2.75 3.91 22.05
C ASP A 140 -2.39 2.46 21.65
N MET A 141 -1.16 2.25 21.22
CA MET A 141 -0.66 0.91 20.89
C MET A 141 -0.45 0.04 22.13
N ALA A 142 0.03 0.63 23.23
CA ALA A 142 0.19 -0.09 24.50
C ALA A 142 -1.17 -0.60 25.00
N ALA A 143 -2.20 0.24 24.95
CA ALA A 143 -3.57 -0.17 25.28
C ALA A 143 -4.09 -1.28 24.35
N LEU A 144 -3.78 -1.20 23.01
CA LEU A 144 -4.18 -2.21 22.03
C LEU A 144 -3.64 -3.61 22.36
N VAL A 145 -2.41 -3.69 22.87
CA VAL A 145 -1.73 -4.97 23.15
C VAL A 145 -1.71 -5.37 24.61
N GLY A 146 -2.31 -4.56 25.50
CA GLY A 146 -2.38 -4.83 26.94
C GLY A 146 -1.04 -4.65 27.67
N TYR A 147 -0.17 -3.78 27.16
CA TYR A 147 1.12 -3.45 27.78
C TYR A 147 1.10 -2.06 28.42
N THR A 148 2.03 -1.81 29.34
CA THR A 148 2.37 -0.44 29.73
C THR A 148 3.15 0.24 28.59
N GLU A 149 3.03 1.56 28.47
CA GLU A 149 3.76 2.31 27.43
C GLU A 149 5.28 2.12 27.55
N TYR A 150 5.79 2.10 28.78
CA TYR A 150 7.21 1.84 29.05
C TYR A 150 7.66 0.47 28.53
N TYR A 151 6.93 -0.58 28.85
CA TYR A 151 7.27 -1.94 28.41
C TYR A 151 7.18 -2.07 26.88
N LEU A 152 6.11 -1.53 26.28
CA LEU A 152 5.96 -1.55 24.83
C LEU A 152 7.11 -0.86 24.12
N THR A 153 7.49 0.36 24.54
CA THR A 153 8.54 1.13 23.86
C THR A 153 9.90 0.44 23.92
N HIS A 154 10.23 -0.22 25.03
CA HIS A 154 11.45 -1.02 25.15
C HIS A 154 11.42 -2.25 24.26
N LYS A 155 10.36 -3.04 24.36
CA LYS A 155 10.19 -4.27 23.58
C LYS A 155 10.13 -3.99 22.07
N PHE A 156 9.42 -2.94 21.67
CA PHE A 156 9.34 -2.52 20.28
C PHE A 156 10.72 -2.17 19.71
N LYS A 157 11.52 -1.40 20.46
CA LYS A 157 12.88 -1.04 20.05
C LYS A 157 13.82 -2.25 20.01
N GLU A 158 13.70 -3.15 20.98
CA GLU A 158 14.48 -4.40 21.01
C GLU A 158 14.23 -5.27 19.78
N GLU A 159 12.97 -5.43 19.38
CA GLU A 159 12.59 -6.32 18.29
C GLU A 159 12.69 -5.67 16.90
N THR A 160 12.41 -4.36 16.77
CA THR A 160 12.44 -3.64 15.49
C THR A 160 13.74 -2.91 15.21
N GLY A 161 14.58 -2.68 16.22
CA GLY A 161 15.78 -1.85 16.15
C GLY A 161 15.51 -0.34 16.18
N LEU A 162 14.26 0.11 16.11
CA LEU A 162 13.86 1.52 16.06
C LEU A 162 12.95 1.89 17.24
N SER A 163 13.04 3.15 17.70
CA SER A 163 12.01 3.64 18.60
C SER A 163 10.65 3.68 17.89
N VAL A 164 9.55 3.59 18.63
CA VAL A 164 8.19 3.73 18.09
C VAL A 164 8.05 4.99 17.22
N THR A 165 8.57 6.12 17.72
CA THR A 165 8.51 7.40 17.02
C THR A 165 9.30 7.40 15.70
N ASP A 166 10.49 6.80 15.70
CA ASP A 166 11.33 6.75 14.51
C ASP A 166 10.78 5.76 13.50
N TYR A 167 10.20 4.66 13.96
CA TYR A 167 9.50 3.70 13.11
C TYR A 167 8.30 4.37 12.40
N ILE A 168 7.47 5.12 13.14
CA ILE A 168 6.34 5.88 12.55
C ILE A 168 6.84 6.87 11.49
N LYS A 169 7.92 7.62 11.78
CA LYS A 169 8.51 8.54 10.80
C LYS A 169 8.98 7.79 9.56
N PHE A 170 9.72 6.70 9.75
CA PHE A 170 10.24 5.87 8.66
C PHE A 170 9.12 5.39 7.74
N VAL A 171 8.07 4.76 8.28
CA VAL A 171 6.95 4.24 7.49
C VAL A 171 6.19 5.35 6.77
N LYS A 172 5.97 6.51 7.43
CA LYS A 172 5.35 7.68 6.79
C LYS A 172 6.20 8.22 5.63
N ILE A 173 7.52 8.21 5.75
CA ILE A 173 8.41 8.64 4.65
C ILE A 173 8.40 7.63 3.51
N GLU A 174 8.42 6.33 3.79
CA GLU A 174 8.26 5.31 2.74
C GLU A 174 6.94 5.49 1.98
N ARG A 175 5.85 5.76 2.70
CA ARG A 175 4.57 6.09 2.08
C ARG A 175 4.62 7.38 1.25
N ALA A 176 5.29 8.42 1.75
CA ALA A 176 5.46 9.69 1.03
C ALA A 176 6.22 9.50 -0.29
N LYS A 177 7.24 8.63 -0.33
CA LYS A 177 7.97 8.28 -1.56
C LYS A 177 7.03 7.73 -2.64
N VAL A 178 6.11 6.85 -2.25
CA VAL A 178 5.11 6.30 -3.17
C VAL A 178 4.20 7.41 -3.69
N LEU A 179 3.64 8.25 -2.80
CA LEU A 179 2.74 9.33 -3.18
C LEU A 179 3.42 10.38 -4.09
N LEU A 180 4.68 10.72 -3.81
CA LEU A 180 5.45 11.65 -4.63
C LEU A 180 5.66 11.14 -6.05
N LYS A 181 5.83 9.83 -6.24
CA LYS A 181 6.07 9.19 -7.54
C LYS A 181 4.81 8.81 -8.31
N SER A 182 3.73 8.51 -7.60
CA SER A 182 2.53 7.95 -8.20
C SER A 182 1.34 8.93 -8.30
N THR A 183 1.49 10.15 -7.77
CA THR A 183 0.40 11.13 -7.74
C THR A 183 0.89 12.55 -8.04
N ASP A 184 -0.03 13.42 -8.47
CA ASP A 184 0.21 14.87 -8.66
C ASP A 184 -0.02 15.68 -7.36
N GLN A 185 -0.21 15.03 -6.20
CA GLN A 185 -0.44 15.72 -4.92
C GLN A 185 0.71 16.65 -4.60
N THR A 186 0.39 17.84 -4.07
CA THR A 186 1.45 18.77 -3.63
C THR A 186 2.18 18.21 -2.40
N VAL A 187 3.40 18.69 -2.16
CA VAL A 187 4.16 18.35 -0.94
C VAL A 187 3.38 18.70 0.32
N GLN A 188 2.57 19.78 0.28
CA GLN A 188 1.68 20.16 1.38
C GLN A 188 0.58 19.14 1.59
N ASP A 189 -0.07 18.67 0.51
CA ASP A 189 -1.17 17.69 0.60
C ASP A 189 -0.66 16.36 1.14
N ILE A 190 0.52 15.90 0.69
CA ILE A 190 1.15 14.68 1.19
C ILE A 190 1.49 14.82 2.68
N ALA A 191 2.06 15.95 3.11
CA ALA A 191 2.35 16.19 4.51
C ALA A 191 1.08 16.14 5.37
N THR A 192 -0.01 16.71 4.88
CA THR A 192 -1.32 16.71 5.56
C THR A 192 -1.91 15.31 5.59
N ALA A 193 -1.93 14.60 4.46
CA ALA A 193 -2.45 13.24 4.34
C ALA A 193 -1.72 12.24 5.26
N LEU A 194 -0.44 12.46 5.52
CA LEU A 194 0.37 11.65 6.42
C LEU A 194 0.43 12.21 7.85
N SER A 195 -0.46 13.15 8.21
CA SER A 195 -0.55 13.73 9.55
C SER A 195 0.77 14.31 10.09
N PHE A 196 1.57 14.94 9.24
CA PHE A 196 2.66 15.79 9.69
C PHE A 196 2.11 17.15 10.15
N SER A 197 2.68 17.71 11.21
CA SER A 197 2.22 18.97 11.78
C SER A 197 2.37 20.17 10.83
N THR A 198 3.42 20.17 10.02
CA THR A 198 3.68 21.22 9.01
C THR A 198 4.43 20.63 7.81
N ARG A 199 4.29 21.30 6.63
CA ARG A 199 5.08 20.98 5.44
C ARG A 199 6.59 21.06 5.70
N ASN A 200 7.02 22.07 6.45
CA ASN A 200 8.46 22.27 6.74
C ASN A 200 9.03 21.13 7.59
N TYR A 201 8.26 20.69 8.59
CA TYR A 201 8.64 19.55 9.41
C TYR A 201 8.71 18.26 8.59
N PHE A 202 7.71 18.02 7.73
CA PHE A 202 7.71 16.90 6.80
C PHE A 202 8.95 16.92 5.89
N SER A 203 9.22 18.06 5.22
CA SER A 203 10.36 18.17 4.28
C SER A 203 11.70 17.93 4.96
N ARG A 204 11.85 18.40 6.21
CA ARG A 204 13.06 18.14 7.00
C ARG A 204 13.21 16.64 7.30
N ILE A 205 12.16 15.99 7.83
CA ILE A 205 12.21 14.55 8.13
C ILE A 205 12.42 13.72 6.86
N PHE A 206 11.79 14.11 5.75
CA PHE A 206 11.99 13.44 4.46
C PHE A 206 13.46 13.50 4.04
N GLN A 207 14.08 14.68 4.13
CA GLN A 207 15.49 14.88 3.81
C GLN A 207 16.43 14.15 4.76
N GLU A 208 16.13 14.13 6.07
CA GLU A 208 16.91 13.36 7.07
C GLU A 208 16.92 11.86 6.74
N VAL A 209 15.79 11.30 6.29
CA VAL A 209 15.65 9.86 6.00
C VAL A 209 16.18 9.49 4.61
N THR A 210 15.97 10.35 3.59
CA THR A 210 16.24 10.01 2.19
C THR A 210 17.50 10.65 1.61
N GLY A 211 18.05 11.66 2.30
CA GLY A 211 19.16 12.49 1.80
C GLY A 211 18.73 13.52 0.76
N GLN A 212 17.45 13.62 0.39
CA GLN A 212 16.92 14.50 -0.66
C GLN A 212 15.67 15.21 -0.18
N THR A 213 15.39 16.38 -0.74
CA THR A 213 14.10 17.05 -0.52
C THR A 213 12.96 16.30 -1.23
N PRO A 214 11.70 16.46 -0.79
CA PRO A 214 10.56 15.85 -1.47
C PRO A 214 10.44 16.23 -2.96
N MET A 215 10.81 17.46 -3.31
CA MET A 215 10.77 17.94 -4.70
C MET A 215 11.85 17.27 -5.55
N GLU A 216 13.10 17.25 -5.08
CA GLU A 216 14.19 16.55 -5.77
C GLU A 216 13.88 15.06 -5.95
N TYR A 217 13.23 14.45 -4.98
CA TYR A 217 12.83 13.05 -5.07
C TYR A 217 11.75 12.82 -6.13
N ARG A 218 10.82 13.76 -6.30
CA ARG A 218 9.76 13.70 -7.32
C ARG A 218 10.32 13.80 -8.74
N GLU A 219 11.29 14.68 -8.96
CA GLU A 219 11.83 15.00 -10.29
C GLU A 219 12.76 13.92 -10.86
N LYS A 220 13.31 13.05 -10.01
CA LYS A 220 14.13 11.90 -10.44
C LYS A 220 13.27 10.75 -10.94
#